data_2d2fbacadf2b2faa8d78e54eb48fd4a6
#
_entry.id   2d2fbacadf2b2faa8d78e54eb48fd4a6
#
_cell.length_a   1.000
_cell.length_b   1.000
_cell.length_c   1.000
_cell.angle_alpha   90.00
_cell.angle_beta   90.00
_cell.angle_gamma   90.00
#
_symmetry.space_group_name_H-M   'P 1'
#
loop_
_entity.id
_entity.type
_entity.pdbx_description
1 polymer ?
#
loop_
_entity_poly.entity_id
_entity_poly.type
_entity_poly.pdbx_seq_one_letter_code
_entity_poly.pdbx_strand_id
1 'polypeptide(L)'
;MSNNHKYYLIPKGVNLESLKNESDKKNIVKHMSATCTLLIHQFCYQVERQDGGETDKEERDLFNVEISSSTFKKKVNYRYSPAIKKLTDTGIIKCNDSYLAGEYSKSYTFSSLSHFSQLSFVPNLDYKSPTYDLEEPYKSLSIDFDCDKLTIDENKVQGYIASLKGKPKKVYHLISAQRILMGDYYFHIDKYGRFHHNLTNLSSKLRKFLTYENEKLKGIDLPNAQPLLLLILLNHIKEHKESQYLVDPSKVLKAIDDNLDQVQLLKELVLNGEFYAFIYHKLQLLDHKDLPETTWEESPKAVRKTIK
;
A
#
# COMPACT_ATOMS: atom_id res chain seq x y z
N MET A 1 5.96 -3.22 10.80
CA MET A 1 5.96 -1.76 10.59
C MET A 1 6.09 -1.10 11.94
N SER A 2 7.12 -0.30 12.15
CA SER A 2 7.32 0.45 13.40
C SER A 2 6.24 1.53 13.54
N ASN A 3 5.91 1.92 14.79
CA ASN A 3 4.98 3.04 15.08
C ASN A 3 5.59 4.43 14.76
N ASN A 4 6.45 4.50 13.76
CA ASN A 4 7.27 5.64 13.49
C ASN A 4 6.63 6.53 12.41
N HIS A 5 5.41 7.01 12.68
CA HIS A 5 4.77 8.01 11.84
C HIS A 5 5.24 9.41 12.23
N LYS A 6 5.58 10.24 11.23
CA LYS A 6 5.95 11.65 11.42
C LYS A 6 4.83 12.44 12.08
N TYR A 7 3.60 12.09 11.76
CA TYR A 7 2.39 12.71 12.30
C TYR A 7 1.42 11.69 12.86
N TYR A 8 0.69 12.06 13.90
CA TYR A 8 -0.55 11.41 14.27
C TYR A 8 -1.69 11.99 13.43
N LEU A 9 -2.56 11.12 12.92
CA LEU A 9 -3.75 11.48 12.18
C LEU A 9 -4.93 11.52 13.16
N ILE A 10 -5.49 12.70 13.34
CA ILE A 10 -6.60 12.92 14.28
C ILE A 10 -7.75 13.57 13.51
N PRO A 11 -9.02 13.16 13.71
CA PRO A 11 -10.14 13.86 13.11
C PRO A 11 -10.12 15.35 13.44
N LYS A 12 -10.35 16.21 12.45
CA LYS A 12 -10.39 17.66 12.64
C LYS A 12 -11.51 18.04 13.62
N GLY A 13 -11.21 18.94 14.51
CA GLY A 13 -12.15 19.37 15.56
C GLY A 13 -12.13 18.52 16.82
N VAL A 14 -11.37 17.40 16.85
CA VAL A 14 -11.14 16.61 18.05
C VAL A 14 -9.92 17.15 18.80
N ASN A 15 -10.14 17.69 19.97
CA ASN A 15 -9.07 18.13 20.87
C ASN A 15 -8.81 17.05 21.92
N LEU A 16 -7.80 16.21 21.69
CA LEU A 16 -7.45 15.11 22.60
C LEU A 16 -6.86 15.58 23.92
N GLU A 17 -6.24 16.75 23.95
CA GLU A 17 -5.70 17.33 25.20
C GLU A 17 -6.82 17.71 26.17
N SER A 18 -7.93 18.25 25.67
CA SER A 18 -9.09 18.60 26.51
C SER A 18 -9.79 17.39 27.14
N LEU A 19 -9.52 16.19 26.63
CA LEU A 19 -10.06 14.94 27.19
C LEU A 19 -9.24 14.41 28.37
N LYS A 20 -8.07 14.96 28.61
CA LYS A 20 -7.19 14.52 29.69
C LYS A 20 -7.71 15.00 31.04
N ASN A 21 -7.79 14.10 32.01
CA ASN A 21 -8.10 14.38 33.41
C ASN A 21 -6.83 14.36 34.23
N GLU A 22 -6.85 14.97 35.44
CA GLU A 22 -5.70 15.00 36.37
C GLU A 22 -5.22 13.59 36.76
N SER A 23 -6.14 12.63 36.85
CA SER A 23 -5.83 11.23 37.17
C SER A 23 -5.23 10.43 36.01
N ASP A 24 -5.22 11.00 34.80
CA ASP A 24 -4.73 10.29 33.62
C ASP A 24 -3.20 10.19 33.62
N LYS A 25 -2.71 9.06 33.09
CA LYS A 25 -1.27 8.88 32.90
C LYS A 25 -0.71 9.88 31.89
N LYS A 26 0.54 10.31 32.09
CA LYS A 26 1.25 11.27 31.25
C LYS A 26 1.11 11.04 29.74
N ASN A 27 1.05 9.78 29.31
CA ASN A 27 1.06 9.39 27.89
C ASN A 27 -0.35 9.10 27.32
N ILE A 28 -1.45 9.43 28.03
CA ILE A 28 -2.80 9.07 27.57
C ILE A 28 -3.15 9.73 26.23
N VAL A 29 -2.81 11.01 26.05
CA VAL A 29 -3.05 11.75 24.82
C VAL A 29 -2.29 11.13 23.64
N LYS A 30 -1.02 10.78 23.84
CA LYS A 30 -0.22 10.06 22.84
C LYS A 30 -0.85 8.73 22.45
N HIS A 31 -1.36 7.96 23.42
CA HIS A 31 -2.02 6.68 23.12
C HIS A 31 -3.35 6.88 22.39
N MET A 32 -4.14 7.93 22.73
CA MET A 32 -5.35 8.29 21.99
C MET A 32 -5.01 8.70 20.55
N SER A 33 -3.98 9.52 20.35
CA SER A 33 -3.51 9.94 19.03
C SER A 33 -3.07 8.75 18.17
N ALA A 34 -2.29 7.85 18.76
CA ALA A 34 -1.86 6.63 18.09
C ALA A 34 -3.04 5.69 17.76
N THR A 35 -4.05 5.64 18.63
CA THR A 35 -5.29 4.86 18.38
C THR A 35 -6.06 5.44 17.20
N CYS A 36 -6.30 6.75 17.16
CA CYS A 36 -6.95 7.41 16.02
C CYS A 36 -6.20 7.15 14.71
N THR A 37 -4.87 7.30 14.74
CA THR A 37 -4.00 7.03 13.58
C THR A 37 -4.14 5.60 13.09
N LEU A 38 -4.10 4.63 14.00
CA LEU A 38 -4.25 3.21 13.66
C LEU A 38 -5.61 2.92 13.00
N LEU A 39 -6.70 3.48 13.53
CA LEU A 39 -8.04 3.34 12.96
C LEU A 39 -8.12 3.91 11.54
N ILE A 40 -7.55 5.09 11.33
CA ILE A 40 -7.52 5.74 10.02
C ILE A 40 -6.71 4.91 9.01
N HIS A 41 -5.54 4.42 9.39
CA HIS A 41 -4.72 3.56 8.52
C HIS A 41 -5.42 2.24 8.18
N GLN A 42 -6.07 1.62 9.16
CA GLN A 42 -6.78 0.37 8.93
C GLN A 42 -8.00 0.56 8.02
N PHE A 43 -8.71 1.67 8.17
CA PHE A 43 -9.77 2.07 7.25
C PHE A 43 -9.23 2.22 5.81
N CYS A 44 -8.16 2.98 5.61
CA CYS A 44 -7.53 3.13 4.30
C CYS A 44 -7.15 1.78 3.67
N TYR A 45 -6.58 0.89 4.47
CA TYR A 45 -6.19 -0.45 4.02
C TYR A 45 -7.40 -1.28 3.57
N GLN A 46 -8.54 -1.22 4.29
CA GLN A 46 -9.75 -1.94 3.91
C GLN A 46 -10.34 -1.42 2.58
N VAL A 47 -10.37 -0.09 2.39
CA VAL A 47 -10.87 0.52 1.14
C VAL A 47 -9.97 0.14 -0.04
N GLU A 48 -8.65 0.12 0.16
CA GLU A 48 -7.67 -0.26 -0.87
C GLU A 48 -7.86 -1.72 -1.31
N ARG A 49 -8.08 -2.63 -0.37
CA ARG A 49 -8.36 -4.04 -0.67
C ARG A 49 -9.67 -4.24 -1.41
N GLN A 50 -10.71 -3.49 -1.07
CA GLN A 50 -11.97 -3.51 -1.82
C GLN A 50 -11.78 -3.06 -3.28
N ASP A 51 -10.98 -2.01 -3.50
CA ASP A 51 -10.67 -1.54 -4.86
C ASP A 51 -9.87 -2.57 -5.66
N GLY A 52 -9.06 -3.37 -4.99
CA GLY A 52 -8.34 -4.50 -5.58
C GLY A 52 -9.21 -5.74 -5.86
N GLY A 53 -10.49 -5.73 -5.46
CA GLY A 53 -11.38 -6.89 -5.58
C GLY A 53 -11.08 -8.01 -4.57
N GLU A 54 -10.39 -7.70 -3.48
CA GLU A 54 -10.00 -8.68 -2.45
C GLU A 54 -11.04 -8.87 -1.33
N THR A 55 -12.12 -8.09 -1.34
CA THR A 55 -13.15 -8.11 -0.29
C THR A 55 -14.50 -7.70 -0.84
N ASP A 56 -15.56 -8.40 -0.42
CA ASP A 56 -16.97 -8.14 -0.77
C ASP A 56 -17.69 -7.31 0.31
N LYS A 57 -16.95 -6.62 1.20
CA LYS A 57 -17.57 -5.79 2.24
C LYS A 57 -18.47 -4.73 1.63
N GLU A 58 -19.67 -4.58 2.20
CA GLU A 58 -20.56 -3.47 1.85
C GLU A 58 -19.91 -2.12 2.19
N GLU A 59 -20.29 -1.06 1.46
CA GLU A 59 -19.73 0.29 1.65
C GLU A 59 -19.79 0.79 3.11
N ARG A 60 -20.92 0.50 3.80
CA ARG A 60 -21.10 0.85 5.23
C ARG A 60 -20.14 0.14 6.16
N ASP A 61 -19.76 -1.10 5.84
CA ASP A 61 -18.94 -1.95 6.69
C ASP A 61 -17.45 -1.59 6.59
N LEU A 62 -17.07 -0.84 5.56
CA LEU A 62 -15.71 -0.35 5.43
C LEU A 62 -15.30 0.64 6.53
N PHE A 63 -16.26 1.34 7.12
CA PHE A 63 -15.98 2.22 8.26
C PHE A 63 -15.82 1.45 9.59
N ASN A 64 -16.23 0.20 9.63
CA ASN A 64 -16.03 -0.72 10.75
C ASN A 64 -14.68 -1.42 10.62
N VAL A 65 -13.70 -0.99 11.40
CA VAL A 65 -12.34 -1.55 11.33
C VAL A 65 -12.13 -2.58 12.44
N GLU A 66 -11.83 -3.80 12.04
CA GLU A 66 -11.50 -4.88 12.95
C GLU A 66 -10.01 -4.80 13.35
N ILE A 67 -9.75 -4.72 14.66
CA ILE A 67 -8.38 -4.63 15.17
C ILE A 67 -8.20 -5.56 16.35
N SER A 68 -7.27 -6.49 16.22
CA SER A 68 -6.91 -7.39 17.30
C SER A 68 -6.18 -6.69 18.43
N SER A 69 -6.29 -7.24 19.64
CA SER A 69 -5.56 -6.75 20.82
C SER A 69 -4.04 -6.81 20.62
N SER A 70 -3.54 -7.80 19.87
CA SER A 70 -2.12 -7.92 19.53
C SER A 70 -1.67 -6.76 18.64
N THR A 71 -2.49 -6.31 17.69
CA THR A 71 -2.22 -5.16 16.84
C THR A 71 -2.16 -3.87 17.68
N PHE A 72 -3.11 -3.65 18.59
CA PHE A 72 -3.07 -2.50 19.48
C PHE A 72 -1.81 -2.49 20.37
N LYS A 73 -1.47 -3.63 20.97
CA LYS A 73 -0.24 -3.77 21.77
C LYS A 73 1.00 -3.40 20.98
N LYS A 74 1.09 -3.86 19.73
CA LYS A 74 2.23 -3.63 18.84
C LYS A 74 2.27 -2.21 18.28
N LYS A 75 1.11 -1.62 17.95
CA LYS A 75 1.01 -0.37 17.19
C LYS A 75 0.74 0.86 18.05
N VAL A 76 0.13 0.73 19.19
CA VAL A 76 -0.15 1.84 20.12
C VAL A 76 0.72 1.71 21.36
N ASN A 77 0.40 0.77 22.21
CA ASN A 77 1.14 0.41 23.40
C ASN A 77 0.47 -0.81 24.04
N TYR A 78 1.20 -1.56 24.86
CA TYR A 78 0.59 -2.68 25.57
C TYR A 78 -0.52 -2.20 26.56
N ARG A 79 -0.48 -0.94 26.99
CA ARG A 79 -1.50 -0.26 27.85
C ARG A 79 -2.47 0.60 27.03
N TYR A 80 -2.92 0.14 25.87
CA TYR A 80 -3.81 0.89 24.97
C TYR A 80 -5.26 1.03 25.49
N SER A 81 -5.71 0.13 26.35
CA SER A 81 -7.10 0.01 26.80
C SER A 81 -7.69 1.31 27.42
N PRO A 82 -6.98 2.05 28.29
CA PRO A 82 -7.48 3.33 28.79
C PRO A 82 -7.73 4.37 27.70
N ALA A 83 -6.92 4.38 26.65
CA ALA A 83 -7.09 5.30 25.53
C ALA A 83 -8.35 4.98 24.73
N ILE A 84 -8.58 3.69 24.42
CA ILE A 84 -9.82 3.23 23.77
C ILE A 84 -11.03 3.59 24.63
N LYS A 85 -10.99 3.24 25.92
CA LYS A 85 -12.09 3.54 26.83
C LYS A 85 -12.44 5.03 26.81
N LYS A 86 -11.43 5.89 26.92
CA LYS A 86 -11.63 7.34 26.93
C LYS A 86 -12.22 7.87 25.62
N LEU A 87 -11.71 7.41 24.47
CA LEU A 87 -12.25 7.76 23.16
C LEU A 87 -13.69 7.27 22.96
N THR A 88 -14.06 6.14 23.56
CA THR A 88 -15.43 5.59 23.53
C THR A 88 -16.34 6.36 24.48
N ASP A 89 -15.92 6.59 25.73
CA ASP A 89 -16.71 7.33 26.74
C ASP A 89 -17.01 8.77 26.28
N THR A 90 -16.11 9.38 25.52
CA THR A 90 -16.28 10.72 24.96
C THR A 90 -17.02 10.72 23.60
N GLY A 91 -17.41 9.57 23.11
CA GLY A 91 -18.19 9.44 21.89
C GLY A 91 -17.41 9.73 20.60
N ILE A 92 -16.08 9.75 20.62
CA ILE A 92 -15.26 9.95 19.42
C ILE A 92 -15.24 8.67 18.57
N ILE A 93 -15.11 7.52 19.22
CA ILE A 93 -15.22 6.21 18.57
C ILE A 93 -16.35 5.40 19.19
N LYS A 94 -16.86 4.44 18.43
CA LYS A 94 -17.73 3.37 18.89
C LYS A 94 -16.95 2.06 18.83
N CYS A 95 -17.17 1.20 19.81
CA CYS A 95 -16.59 -0.14 19.84
C CYS A 95 -17.71 -1.15 19.79
N ASN A 96 -17.66 -2.09 18.87
CA ASN A 96 -18.46 -3.31 18.95
C ASN A 96 -17.63 -4.34 19.71
N ASP A 97 -18.08 -4.69 20.91
CA ASP A 97 -17.38 -5.60 21.82
C ASP A 97 -17.53 -7.07 21.45
N SER A 98 -18.34 -7.40 20.45
CA SER A 98 -18.45 -8.77 19.93
C SER A 98 -17.10 -9.20 19.34
N TYR A 99 -16.62 -10.35 19.79
CA TYR A 99 -15.45 -11.00 19.22
C TYR A 99 -15.54 -12.51 19.41
N LEU A 100 -14.89 -13.25 18.52
CA LEU A 100 -14.73 -14.70 18.67
C LEU A 100 -13.24 -15.04 18.46
N ALA A 101 -12.67 -15.67 19.48
CA ALA A 101 -11.24 -15.98 19.46
C ALA A 101 -10.90 -16.92 18.28
N GLY A 102 -9.96 -16.49 17.43
CA GLY A 102 -9.56 -17.22 16.22
C GLY A 102 -10.38 -16.91 14.97
N GLU A 103 -11.55 -16.29 15.08
CA GLU A 103 -12.41 -15.97 13.95
C GLU A 103 -12.47 -14.47 13.64
N TYR A 104 -12.93 -13.64 14.59
CA TYR A 104 -13.01 -12.20 14.37
C TYR A 104 -12.65 -11.39 15.63
N SER A 105 -12.15 -10.19 15.39
CA SER A 105 -11.73 -9.23 16.41
C SER A 105 -12.82 -8.20 16.70
N LYS A 106 -12.71 -7.49 17.83
CA LYS A 106 -13.55 -6.31 18.08
C LYS A 106 -13.42 -5.32 16.93
N SER A 107 -14.54 -4.69 16.56
CA SER A 107 -14.54 -3.66 15.54
C SER A 107 -14.74 -2.28 16.13
N TYR A 108 -14.16 -1.29 15.47
CA TYR A 108 -14.15 0.10 15.88
C TYR A 108 -14.54 0.99 14.71
N THR A 109 -15.30 2.05 14.98
CA THR A 109 -15.61 3.08 14.00
C THR A 109 -15.59 4.46 14.66
N PHE A 110 -15.32 5.51 13.89
CA PHE A 110 -15.56 6.86 14.37
C PHE A 110 -17.06 7.15 14.43
N SER A 111 -17.50 7.83 15.49
CA SER A 111 -18.92 8.10 15.73
C SER A 111 -19.55 9.01 14.69
N SER A 112 -18.73 9.81 13.98
CA SER A 112 -19.18 10.66 12.88
C SER A 112 -18.30 10.47 11.66
N LEU A 113 -18.92 10.31 10.49
CA LEU A 113 -18.23 10.26 9.21
C LEU A 113 -17.55 11.59 8.85
N SER A 114 -18.00 12.71 9.40
CA SER A 114 -17.32 14.00 9.27
C SER A 114 -15.92 13.99 9.88
N HIS A 115 -15.67 13.11 10.84
CA HIS A 115 -14.35 12.91 11.43
C HIS A 115 -13.30 12.38 10.43
N PHE A 116 -13.72 11.71 9.37
CA PHE A 116 -12.81 11.26 8.31
C PHE A 116 -12.61 12.31 7.20
N SER A 117 -13.56 13.22 7.01
CA SER A 117 -13.52 14.16 5.88
C SER A 117 -12.45 15.22 6.00
N GLN A 118 -11.99 15.49 7.19
CA GLN A 118 -10.87 16.40 7.47
C GLN A 118 -10.03 15.86 8.61
N LEU A 119 -8.71 15.83 8.40
CA LEU A 119 -7.75 15.36 9.39
C LEU A 119 -6.86 16.50 9.85
N SER A 120 -6.50 16.44 11.13
CA SER A 120 -5.40 17.21 11.70
C SER A 120 -4.16 16.31 11.74
N PHE A 121 -3.04 16.83 11.28
CA PHE A 121 -1.74 16.19 11.33
C PHE A 121 -0.97 16.75 12.54
N VAL A 122 -0.95 15.98 13.61
CA VAL A 122 -0.28 16.38 14.86
C VAL A 122 1.12 15.80 14.86
N PRO A 123 2.17 16.63 14.98
CA PRO A 123 3.56 16.16 15.03
C PRO A 123 3.76 15.10 16.10
N ASN A 124 4.40 14.01 15.75
CA ASN A 124 4.82 13.00 16.71
C ASN A 124 6.22 13.39 17.23
N LEU A 125 6.29 13.97 18.40
CA LEU A 125 7.55 14.44 19.01
C LEU A 125 8.56 13.31 19.29
N ASP A 126 8.09 12.05 19.32
CA ASP A 126 8.97 10.88 19.46
C ASP A 126 9.34 10.27 18.11
N TYR A 127 8.96 10.93 17.00
CA TYR A 127 9.33 10.49 15.68
C TYR A 127 10.86 10.53 15.54
N LYS A 128 11.40 9.39 15.25
CA LYS A 128 12.79 9.28 14.79
C LYS A 128 12.74 9.05 13.31
N SER A 129 13.31 9.95 12.54
CA SER A 129 13.49 9.69 11.10
C SER A 129 14.10 8.31 10.98
N PRO A 130 13.48 7.39 10.22
CA PRO A 130 14.10 6.09 10.04
C PRO A 130 15.48 6.36 9.42
N THR A 131 16.51 6.07 10.18
CA THR A 131 17.81 5.84 9.59
C THR A 131 17.65 4.56 8.80
N TYR A 132 17.38 4.69 7.52
CA TYR A 132 17.43 3.55 6.62
C TYR A 132 18.90 3.21 6.45
N ASP A 133 19.39 2.35 7.33
CA ASP A 133 20.59 1.58 7.08
C ASP A 133 20.18 0.54 6.01
N LEU A 134 19.88 1.07 4.84
CA LEU A 134 19.52 0.26 3.70
C LEU A 134 20.81 -0.30 3.16
N GLU A 135 20.94 -1.62 3.22
CA GLU A 135 21.98 -2.32 2.48
C GLU A 135 21.86 -2.02 0.99
N GLU A 136 22.98 -1.99 0.27
CA GLU A 136 22.93 -1.96 -1.20
C GLU A 136 22.10 -3.18 -1.70
N PRO A 137 21.23 -3.03 -2.70
CA PRO A 137 21.05 -1.89 -3.62
C PRO A 137 19.97 -0.85 -3.20
N TYR A 138 19.36 -1.00 -2.03
CA TYR A 138 18.23 -0.13 -1.62
C TYR A 138 18.66 1.27 -1.16
N LYS A 139 19.94 1.45 -0.89
CA LYS A 139 20.49 2.73 -0.45
C LYS A 139 20.35 3.81 -1.53
N SER A 140 20.57 3.46 -2.77
CA SER A 140 20.39 4.36 -3.91
C SER A 140 18.94 4.81 -4.07
N LEU A 141 17.97 3.93 -3.85
CA LEU A 141 16.54 4.27 -3.95
C LEU A 141 16.06 5.32 -2.92
N SER A 142 16.77 5.44 -1.79
CA SER A 142 16.44 6.44 -0.76
C SER A 142 17.10 7.80 -1.00
N ILE A 143 18.19 7.84 -1.78
CA ILE A 143 18.98 9.06 -2.03
C ILE A 143 18.36 9.89 -3.15
N ASP A 144 17.81 9.24 -4.17
CA ASP A 144 17.34 9.90 -5.38
C ASP A 144 15.92 10.48 -5.26
N PHE A 145 15.20 10.14 -4.19
CA PHE A 145 13.82 10.59 -3.99
C PHE A 145 13.74 11.69 -2.93
N ASP A 146 13.85 12.96 -3.37
CA ASP A 146 13.62 14.11 -2.51
C ASP A 146 12.11 14.32 -2.32
N CYS A 147 11.59 13.77 -1.23
CA CYS A 147 10.17 13.86 -0.90
C CYS A 147 9.69 15.31 -0.74
N ASP A 148 10.56 16.25 -0.38
CA ASP A 148 10.17 17.64 -0.13
C ASP A 148 9.82 18.38 -1.43
N LYS A 149 10.29 17.87 -2.57
CA LYS A 149 9.98 18.40 -3.90
C LYS A 149 8.71 17.84 -4.52
N LEU A 150 8.17 16.76 -3.94
CA LEU A 150 6.96 16.11 -4.42
C LEU A 150 5.74 16.79 -3.82
N THR A 151 4.78 17.15 -4.66
CA THR A 151 3.48 17.68 -4.21
C THR A 151 2.34 17.16 -5.06
N ILE A 152 1.12 17.50 -4.71
CA ILE A 152 -0.09 17.12 -5.44
C ILE A 152 -1.00 18.34 -5.61
N ASP A 153 -1.57 18.51 -6.79
CA ASP A 153 -2.49 19.61 -7.12
C ASP A 153 -3.80 19.44 -6.36
N GLU A 154 -3.95 20.17 -5.25
CA GLU A 154 -5.08 20.07 -4.34
C GLU A 154 -6.41 20.39 -5.03
N ASN A 155 -6.45 21.40 -5.90
CA ASN A 155 -7.68 21.81 -6.58
C ASN A 155 -8.18 20.70 -7.52
N LYS A 156 -7.28 20.09 -8.28
CA LYS A 156 -7.64 18.95 -9.15
C LYS A 156 -8.05 17.72 -8.37
N VAL A 157 -7.38 17.45 -7.24
CA VAL A 157 -7.75 16.36 -6.32
C VAL A 157 -9.14 16.58 -5.77
N GLN A 158 -9.49 17.78 -5.28
CA GLN A 158 -10.82 18.09 -4.75
C GLN A 158 -11.90 17.94 -5.83
N GLY A 159 -11.67 18.44 -7.04
CA GLY A 159 -12.58 18.27 -8.18
C GLY A 159 -12.80 16.78 -8.52
N TYR A 160 -11.74 15.98 -8.51
CA TYR A 160 -11.85 14.53 -8.71
C TYR A 160 -12.63 13.84 -7.58
N ILE A 161 -12.33 14.15 -6.31
CA ILE A 161 -13.01 13.57 -5.16
C ILE A 161 -14.50 13.93 -5.16
N ALA A 162 -14.86 15.15 -5.56
CA ALA A 162 -16.26 15.56 -5.69
C ALA A 162 -17.03 14.69 -6.70
N SER A 163 -16.39 14.29 -7.79
CA SER A 163 -16.99 13.45 -8.85
C SER A 163 -17.15 11.98 -8.46
N LEU A 164 -16.48 11.49 -7.41
CA LEU A 164 -16.58 10.09 -7.02
C LEU A 164 -17.96 9.74 -6.46
N LYS A 165 -18.37 8.51 -6.67
CA LYS A 165 -19.48 7.86 -5.95
C LYS A 165 -18.89 7.11 -4.75
N GLY A 166 -19.66 7.01 -3.66
CA GLY A 166 -19.24 6.27 -2.47
C GLY A 166 -18.41 7.09 -1.48
N LYS A 167 -18.89 7.13 -0.23
CA LYS A 167 -18.25 7.90 0.85
C LYS A 167 -16.86 7.35 1.27
N PRO A 168 -16.67 6.04 1.46
CA PRO A 168 -15.38 5.50 1.87
C PRO A 168 -14.26 5.83 0.88
N LYS A 169 -14.54 5.74 -0.41
CA LYS A 169 -13.60 6.04 -1.48
C LYS A 169 -13.18 7.51 -1.51
N LYS A 170 -14.17 8.42 -1.32
CA LYS A 170 -13.87 9.86 -1.19
C LYS A 170 -12.92 10.12 -0.04
N VAL A 171 -13.21 9.56 1.12
CA VAL A 171 -12.41 9.74 2.35
C VAL A 171 -11.00 9.15 2.16
N TYR A 172 -10.88 7.95 1.61
CA TYR A 172 -9.60 7.32 1.33
C TYR A 172 -8.71 8.19 0.42
N HIS A 173 -9.26 8.70 -0.69
CA HIS A 173 -8.51 9.55 -1.61
C HIS A 173 -8.12 10.89 -0.98
N LEU A 174 -9.02 11.46 -0.16
CA LEU A 174 -8.72 12.69 0.57
C LEU A 174 -7.55 12.49 1.56
N ILE A 175 -7.60 11.44 2.37
CA ILE A 175 -6.52 11.10 3.31
C ILE A 175 -5.20 10.88 2.57
N SER A 176 -5.24 10.12 1.47
CA SER A 176 -4.05 9.81 0.67
C SER A 176 -3.41 11.08 0.08
N ALA A 177 -4.23 12.01 -0.42
CA ALA A 177 -3.76 13.29 -0.94
C ALA A 177 -3.22 14.21 0.17
N GLN A 178 -3.92 14.31 1.30
CA GLN A 178 -3.48 15.13 2.44
C GLN A 178 -2.14 14.65 3.00
N ARG A 179 -1.88 13.33 3.04
CA ARG A 179 -0.59 12.79 3.45
C ARG A 179 0.56 13.24 2.54
N ILE A 180 0.33 13.30 1.23
CA ILE A 180 1.32 13.85 0.28
C ILE A 180 1.57 15.33 0.55
N LEU A 181 0.49 16.14 0.68
CA LEU A 181 0.59 17.58 0.96
C LEU A 181 1.32 17.89 2.26
N MET A 182 1.19 17.03 3.27
CA MET A 182 1.85 17.18 4.58
C MET A 182 3.26 16.58 4.63
N GLY A 183 3.75 16.02 3.52
CA GLY A 183 5.05 15.34 3.52
C GLY A 183 5.12 14.14 4.48
N ASP A 184 3.97 13.49 4.74
CA ASP A 184 3.91 12.29 5.58
C ASP A 184 4.25 11.06 4.75
N TYR A 185 5.51 10.92 4.37
CA TYR A 185 6.01 9.80 3.60
C TYR A 185 6.48 8.65 4.48
N TYR A 186 6.25 7.43 3.98
CA TYR A 186 6.78 6.23 4.58
C TYR A 186 7.41 5.33 3.52
N PHE A 187 8.39 4.57 3.95
CA PHE A 187 9.04 3.55 3.15
C PHE A 187 8.99 2.22 3.89
N HIS A 188 8.84 1.16 3.14
CA HIS A 188 8.86 -0.19 3.67
C HIS A 188 9.36 -1.17 2.62
N ILE A 189 10.28 -2.03 3.00
CA ILE A 189 10.71 -3.16 2.17
C ILE A 189 10.00 -4.40 2.71
N ASP A 190 9.28 -5.11 1.86
CA ASP A 190 8.59 -6.34 2.24
C ASP A 190 9.59 -7.52 2.30
N LYS A 191 9.10 -8.68 2.72
CA LYS A 191 9.91 -9.90 2.81
C LYS A 191 10.44 -10.44 1.46
N TYR A 192 9.94 -9.90 0.37
CA TYR A 192 10.37 -10.23 -1.00
C TYR A 192 11.30 -9.17 -1.59
N GLY A 193 11.74 -8.20 -0.79
CA GLY A 193 12.60 -7.12 -1.24
C GLY A 193 11.90 -6.01 -2.02
N ARG A 194 10.55 -5.96 -2.03
CA ARG A 194 9.82 -4.92 -2.74
C ARG A 194 9.77 -3.65 -1.92
N PHE A 195 10.10 -2.54 -2.57
CA PHE A 195 10.04 -1.22 -1.99
C PHE A 195 8.62 -0.65 -2.06
N HIS A 196 8.04 -0.38 -0.91
CA HIS A 196 6.71 0.20 -0.76
C HIS A 196 6.79 1.59 -0.15
N HIS A 197 6.07 2.53 -0.72
CA HIS A 197 5.91 3.89 -0.19
C HIS A 197 4.54 4.46 -0.55
N ASN A 198 4.21 5.67 -0.07
CA ASN A 198 2.90 6.28 -0.33
C ASN A 198 2.52 6.29 -1.81
N LEU A 199 3.49 6.51 -2.72
CA LEU A 199 3.22 6.61 -4.16
C LEU A 199 2.86 5.25 -4.78
N THR A 200 3.45 4.14 -4.28
CA THR A 200 3.10 2.80 -4.78
C THR A 200 1.66 2.44 -4.43
N ASN A 201 1.18 2.92 -3.28
CA ASN A 201 -0.18 2.70 -2.81
C ASN A 201 -1.16 3.82 -3.20
N LEU A 202 -0.66 4.92 -3.78
CA LEU A 202 -1.51 6.00 -4.26
C LEU A 202 -2.31 5.53 -5.48
N SER A 203 -3.61 5.75 -5.45
CA SER A 203 -4.48 5.43 -6.59
C SER A 203 -3.95 6.02 -7.90
N SER A 204 -3.99 5.25 -8.98
CA SER A 204 -3.58 5.71 -10.32
C SER A 204 -4.32 6.98 -10.76
N LYS A 205 -5.54 7.19 -10.24
CA LYS A 205 -6.35 8.39 -10.50
C LYS A 205 -5.79 9.64 -9.82
N LEU A 206 -5.16 9.50 -8.66
CA LEU A 206 -4.51 10.60 -7.95
C LEU A 206 -3.08 10.85 -8.46
N ARG A 207 -2.36 9.79 -8.89
CA ARG A 207 -0.98 9.92 -9.39
C ARG A 207 -0.83 10.94 -10.53
N LYS A 208 -1.85 11.10 -11.37
CA LYS A 208 -1.85 12.07 -12.46
C LYS A 208 -1.84 13.54 -12.02
N PHE A 209 -2.12 13.81 -10.73
CA PHE A 209 -2.09 15.15 -10.15
C PHE A 209 -0.81 15.45 -9.37
N LEU A 210 0.12 14.49 -9.33
CA LEU A 210 1.43 14.69 -8.71
C LEU A 210 2.29 15.60 -9.58
N THR A 211 3.08 16.42 -8.90
CA THR A 211 4.15 17.22 -9.49
C THR A 211 5.44 17.06 -8.69
N TYR A 212 6.57 17.20 -9.35
CA TYR A 212 7.88 17.22 -8.74
C TYR A 212 8.59 18.48 -9.18
N GLU A 213 9.02 19.33 -8.26
CA GLU A 213 9.53 20.68 -8.55
C GLU A 213 8.57 21.50 -9.45
N ASN A 214 7.26 21.34 -9.25
CA ASN A 214 6.17 21.90 -10.06
C ASN A 214 6.04 21.32 -11.48
N GLU A 215 6.90 20.38 -11.88
CA GLU A 215 6.82 19.69 -13.16
C GLU A 215 5.90 18.46 -13.06
N LYS A 216 5.12 18.24 -14.12
CA LYS A 216 4.20 17.12 -14.19
C LYS A 216 4.94 15.81 -14.38
N LEU A 217 4.69 14.85 -13.51
CA LEU A 217 5.25 13.51 -13.64
C LEU A 217 4.70 12.77 -14.87
N LYS A 218 5.60 12.06 -15.55
CA LYS A 218 5.24 11.11 -16.61
C LYS A 218 5.43 9.69 -16.09
N GLY A 219 4.40 8.87 -16.26
CA GLY A 219 4.49 7.43 -15.94
C GLY A 219 5.17 6.69 -17.08
N ILE A 220 6.17 5.88 -16.75
CA ILE A 220 6.75 4.89 -17.65
C ILE A 220 6.30 3.53 -17.14
N ASP A 221 5.64 2.75 -17.99
CA ASP A 221 5.30 1.37 -17.70
C ASP A 221 6.28 0.45 -18.42
N LEU A 222 6.80 -0.53 -17.71
CA LEU A 222 7.64 -1.58 -18.28
C LEU A 222 6.75 -2.80 -18.56
N PRO A 223 6.26 -2.97 -19.78
CA PRO A 223 5.49 -4.15 -20.11
C PRO A 223 6.38 -5.40 -19.93
N ASN A 224 5.77 -6.48 -19.44
CA ASN A 224 6.50 -7.74 -19.19
C ASN A 224 7.69 -7.62 -18.24
N ALA A 225 7.64 -6.74 -17.23
CA ALA A 225 8.76 -6.48 -16.32
C ALA A 225 9.37 -7.76 -15.71
N GLN A 226 8.54 -8.71 -15.27
CA GLN A 226 9.04 -9.96 -14.67
C GLN A 226 9.76 -10.85 -15.69
N PRO A 227 9.20 -11.17 -16.88
CA PRO A 227 9.95 -11.86 -17.92
C PRO A 227 11.20 -11.12 -18.40
N LEU A 228 11.16 -9.77 -18.46
CA LEU A 228 12.32 -8.96 -18.81
C LEU A 228 13.44 -9.11 -17.77
N LEU A 229 13.11 -9.05 -16.48
CA LEU A 229 14.09 -9.26 -15.40
C LEU A 229 14.68 -10.68 -15.44
N LEU A 230 13.87 -11.69 -15.78
CA LEU A 230 14.38 -13.05 -16.00
C LEU A 230 15.40 -13.10 -17.16
N LEU A 231 15.11 -12.44 -18.29
CA LEU A 231 16.08 -12.38 -19.41
C LEU A 231 17.37 -11.67 -19.01
N ILE A 232 17.29 -10.58 -18.26
CA ILE A 232 18.45 -9.85 -17.75
C ILE A 232 19.28 -10.78 -16.86
N LEU A 233 18.63 -11.52 -15.96
CA LEU A 233 19.30 -12.49 -15.09
C LEU A 233 19.97 -13.60 -15.88
N LEU A 234 19.30 -14.21 -16.86
CA LEU A 234 19.87 -15.26 -17.70
C LEU A 234 21.09 -14.75 -18.48
N ASN A 235 21.02 -13.55 -19.05
CA ASN A 235 22.14 -12.92 -19.73
C ASN A 235 23.31 -12.66 -18.77
N HIS A 236 23.03 -12.14 -17.58
CA HIS A 236 24.06 -11.90 -16.56
C HIS A 236 24.79 -13.20 -16.17
N ILE A 237 24.06 -14.29 -15.93
CA ILE A 237 24.68 -15.60 -15.63
C ILE A 237 25.51 -16.10 -16.79
N LYS A 238 25.04 -15.89 -18.03
CA LYS A 238 25.78 -16.29 -19.24
C LYS A 238 27.10 -15.54 -19.40
N GLU A 239 27.11 -14.23 -19.14
CA GLU A 239 28.28 -13.37 -19.30
C GLU A 239 29.31 -13.55 -18.18
N HIS A 240 28.87 -13.63 -16.94
CA HIS A 240 29.73 -13.59 -15.77
C HIS A 240 30.03 -14.99 -15.18
N LYS A 241 29.28 -16.03 -15.59
CA LYS A 241 29.42 -17.41 -15.09
C LYS A 241 29.36 -17.53 -13.56
N GLU A 242 28.88 -16.48 -12.91
CA GLU A 242 28.74 -16.35 -11.47
C GLU A 242 27.30 -16.03 -11.13
N SER A 243 26.82 -16.52 -10.00
CA SER A 243 25.53 -16.16 -9.47
C SER A 243 25.67 -15.94 -7.98
N GLN A 244 25.29 -14.76 -7.53
CA GLN A 244 25.06 -14.45 -6.11
C GLN A 244 23.71 -15.01 -5.63
N TYR A 245 22.98 -15.65 -6.53
CA TYR A 245 21.65 -16.19 -6.28
C TYR A 245 21.72 -17.67 -5.91
N LEU A 246 20.67 -18.17 -5.27
CA LEU A 246 20.54 -19.56 -4.79
C LEU A 246 20.54 -20.64 -5.89
N VAL A 247 20.80 -20.27 -7.13
CA VAL A 247 20.78 -21.16 -8.29
C VAL A 247 22.21 -21.47 -8.72
N ASP A 248 22.52 -22.76 -8.90
CA ASP A 248 23.78 -23.22 -9.46
C ASP A 248 23.95 -22.71 -10.91
N PRO A 249 24.92 -21.80 -11.18
CA PRO A 249 25.09 -21.22 -12.51
C PRO A 249 25.33 -22.25 -13.59
N SER A 250 26.05 -23.35 -13.27
CA SER A 250 26.37 -24.39 -14.25
C SER A 250 25.13 -25.10 -14.79
N LYS A 251 24.14 -25.34 -13.93
CA LYS A 251 22.84 -25.92 -14.33
C LYS A 251 22.01 -24.96 -15.18
N VAL A 252 22.06 -23.68 -14.85
CA VAL A 252 21.35 -22.64 -15.63
C VAL A 252 21.99 -22.49 -17.01
N LEU A 253 23.34 -22.43 -17.09
CA LEU A 253 24.05 -22.35 -18.37
C LEU A 253 23.72 -23.56 -19.24
N LYS A 254 23.78 -24.75 -18.68
CA LYS A 254 23.39 -25.96 -19.41
C LYS A 254 21.94 -25.91 -19.91
N ALA A 255 21.02 -25.49 -19.06
CA ALA A 255 19.62 -25.36 -19.46
C ALA A 255 19.43 -24.31 -20.57
N ILE A 256 20.18 -23.20 -20.56
CA ILE A 256 20.15 -22.19 -21.63
C ILE A 256 20.69 -22.82 -22.93
N ASP A 257 21.81 -23.50 -22.86
CA ASP A 257 22.45 -24.11 -24.06
C ASP A 257 21.57 -25.22 -24.65
N ASP A 258 20.98 -26.06 -23.82
CA ASP A 258 20.05 -27.12 -24.24
C ASP A 258 18.72 -26.56 -24.85
N ASN A 259 18.37 -25.26 -24.64
CA ASN A 259 17.11 -24.64 -25.04
C ASN A 259 17.29 -23.28 -25.73
N LEU A 260 18.34 -23.09 -26.51
CA LEU A 260 18.69 -21.81 -27.13
C LEU A 260 17.53 -21.19 -27.93
N ASP A 261 16.83 -21.98 -28.72
CA ASP A 261 15.70 -21.52 -29.55
C ASP A 261 14.55 -20.99 -28.68
N GLN A 262 14.31 -21.64 -27.55
CA GLN A 262 13.24 -21.21 -26.60
C GLN A 262 13.65 -19.93 -25.87
N VAL A 263 14.93 -19.79 -25.52
CA VAL A 263 15.44 -18.56 -24.89
C VAL A 263 15.41 -17.39 -25.88
N GLN A 264 15.70 -17.63 -27.15
CA GLN A 264 15.61 -16.63 -28.20
C GLN A 264 14.13 -16.21 -28.44
N LEU A 265 13.21 -17.18 -28.53
CA LEU A 265 11.79 -16.92 -28.62
C LEU A 265 11.28 -16.11 -27.40
N LEU A 266 11.67 -16.48 -26.18
CA LEU A 266 11.35 -15.73 -24.96
C LEU A 266 11.81 -14.29 -25.07
N LYS A 267 13.04 -14.05 -25.54
CA LYS A 267 13.60 -12.71 -25.72
C LYS A 267 12.76 -11.89 -26.70
N GLU A 268 12.40 -12.43 -27.85
CA GLU A 268 11.58 -11.75 -28.85
C GLU A 268 10.19 -11.39 -28.28
N LEU A 269 9.50 -12.35 -27.69
CA LEU A 269 8.17 -12.15 -27.11
C LEU A 269 8.18 -11.09 -25.98
N VAL A 270 9.22 -11.07 -25.16
CA VAL A 270 9.33 -10.11 -24.06
C VAL A 270 9.61 -8.71 -24.57
N LEU A 271 10.54 -8.57 -25.52
CA LEU A 271 10.90 -7.25 -26.09
C LEU A 271 9.76 -6.64 -26.92
N ASN A 272 8.99 -7.47 -27.62
CA ASN A 272 7.83 -7.03 -28.39
C ASN A 272 6.56 -6.83 -27.53
N GLY A 273 6.59 -7.19 -26.24
CA GLY A 273 5.43 -7.07 -25.37
C GLY A 273 4.40 -8.19 -25.51
N GLU A 274 4.71 -9.23 -26.27
CA GLU A 274 3.78 -10.31 -26.69
C GLU A 274 3.79 -11.53 -25.75
N PHE A 275 4.67 -11.57 -24.75
CA PHE A 275 4.86 -12.75 -23.90
C PHE A 275 3.56 -13.30 -23.30
N TYR A 276 2.74 -12.44 -22.68
CA TYR A 276 1.49 -12.91 -22.07
C TYR A 276 0.42 -13.30 -23.10
N ALA A 277 0.39 -12.65 -24.27
CA ALA A 277 -0.47 -13.06 -25.38
C ALA A 277 -0.11 -14.46 -25.87
N PHE A 278 1.19 -14.72 -26.04
CA PHE A 278 1.69 -16.04 -26.42
C PHE A 278 1.29 -17.11 -25.40
N ILE A 279 1.52 -16.87 -24.10
CA ILE A 279 1.13 -17.81 -23.04
C ILE A 279 -0.37 -18.07 -23.07
N TYR A 280 -1.19 -17.01 -23.19
CA TYR A 280 -2.64 -17.15 -23.28
C TYR A 280 -3.07 -18.07 -24.44
N HIS A 281 -2.57 -17.82 -25.65
CA HIS A 281 -2.89 -18.64 -26.81
C HIS A 281 -2.42 -20.09 -26.66
N LYS A 282 -1.25 -20.31 -26.04
CA LYS A 282 -0.78 -21.67 -25.73
C LYS A 282 -1.69 -22.39 -24.75
N LEU A 283 -2.16 -21.71 -23.71
CA LEU A 283 -3.11 -22.27 -22.74
C LEU A 283 -4.48 -22.58 -23.36
N GLN A 284 -4.96 -21.74 -24.28
CA GLN A 284 -6.18 -22.02 -25.05
C GLN A 284 -6.04 -23.32 -25.86
N LEU A 285 -4.91 -23.53 -26.55
CA LEU A 285 -4.63 -24.73 -27.29
C LEU A 285 -4.59 -26.01 -26.45
N LEU A 286 -4.30 -25.84 -25.12
CA LEU A 286 -4.29 -26.94 -24.17
C LEU A 286 -5.63 -27.13 -23.43
N ASP A 287 -6.68 -26.38 -23.83
CA ASP A 287 -8.02 -26.40 -23.23
C ASP A 287 -7.99 -26.20 -21.68
N HIS A 288 -7.21 -25.23 -21.22
CA HIS A 288 -6.99 -24.99 -19.81
C HIS A 288 -8.25 -24.39 -19.17
N LYS A 289 -8.84 -25.09 -18.19
CA LYS A 289 -10.15 -24.77 -17.59
C LYS A 289 -10.21 -23.45 -16.82
N ASP A 290 -9.06 -22.91 -16.39
CA ASP A 290 -8.98 -21.68 -15.59
C ASP A 290 -8.76 -20.42 -16.42
N LEU A 291 -8.90 -20.51 -17.75
CA LEU A 291 -8.83 -19.32 -18.59
C LEU A 291 -10.05 -18.42 -18.38
N PRO A 292 -9.88 -17.08 -18.37
CA PRO A 292 -11.01 -16.17 -18.28
C PRO A 292 -11.91 -16.30 -19.52
N GLU A 293 -13.20 -16.07 -19.34
CA GLU A 293 -14.19 -16.05 -20.44
C GLU A 293 -13.92 -14.93 -21.46
N THR A 294 -13.16 -13.89 -21.06
CA THR A 294 -12.77 -12.78 -21.94
C THR A 294 -11.55 -13.13 -22.78
N THR A 295 -11.54 -12.70 -24.04
CA THR A 295 -10.39 -12.87 -24.92
C THR A 295 -9.24 -11.91 -24.56
N TRP A 296 -8.04 -12.21 -25.06
CA TRP A 296 -6.88 -11.33 -24.88
C TRP A 296 -7.12 -9.93 -25.45
N GLU A 297 -7.77 -9.87 -26.63
CA GLU A 297 -8.08 -8.64 -27.35
C GLU A 297 -9.07 -7.76 -26.57
N GLU A 298 -10.08 -8.38 -25.93
CA GLU A 298 -11.11 -7.68 -25.17
C GLU A 298 -10.58 -7.17 -23.81
N SER A 299 -9.80 -7.96 -23.11
CA SER A 299 -9.33 -7.59 -21.79
C SER A 299 -7.93 -8.15 -21.43
N PRO A 300 -6.85 -7.58 -22.00
CA PRO A 300 -5.48 -8.04 -21.72
C PRO A 300 -5.11 -8.02 -20.25
N LYS A 301 -5.69 -7.09 -19.47
CA LYS A 301 -5.42 -6.98 -18.02
C LYS A 301 -6.05 -8.11 -17.22
N ALA A 302 -7.26 -8.52 -17.56
CA ALA A 302 -7.94 -9.64 -16.90
C ALA A 302 -7.19 -10.94 -17.17
N VAL A 303 -6.84 -11.18 -18.42
CA VAL A 303 -6.08 -12.37 -18.84
C VAL A 303 -4.72 -12.42 -18.14
N ARG A 304 -3.96 -11.32 -18.11
CA ARG A 304 -2.67 -11.25 -17.37
C ARG A 304 -2.82 -11.59 -15.89
N LYS A 305 -3.93 -11.19 -15.26
CA LYS A 305 -4.19 -11.49 -13.85
C LYS A 305 -4.43 -12.99 -13.62
N THR A 306 -5.05 -13.67 -14.57
CA THR A 306 -5.33 -15.11 -14.48
C THR A 306 -4.08 -15.96 -14.76
N ILE A 307 -3.22 -15.53 -15.67
CA ILE A 307 -1.98 -16.26 -16.02
C ILE A 307 -0.89 -16.13 -14.95
N LYS A 308 -0.93 -15.10 -14.10
CA LYS A 308 0.00 -14.88 -12.97
C LYS A 308 -0.29 -15.75 -11.77
#